data_d72dcde26c19be5209b830ed4ba34df5
#
_entry.id   d72dcde26c19be5209b830ed4ba34df5
#
_cell.length_a   1.000
_cell.length_b   1.000
_cell.length_c   1.000
_cell.angle_alpha   90.00
_cell.angle_beta   90.00
_cell.angle_gamma   90.00
#
_symmetry.space_group_name_H-M   'P 1'
#
loop_
_entity.id
_entity.type
_entity.pdbx_description
1 polymer ?
#
loop_
_entity_poly.entity_id
_entity_poly.type
_entity_poly.pdbx_seq_one_letter_code
_entity_poly.pdbx_strand_id
1 'polypeptide(L)'
;MNFQGYNVPDDLRNTNEHEWSKPKGQDAVVGVTDYAAKTLNDVVYVTLPKVGDKVTQFKSMGTVESIKAVSELYSPVTGTVTRVNDKLGSQPELVNKSPYTEGWLLEVRPSNLAADSKNLLDAKAYSALLGTLIEKS
;
A
#
# COMPACT_ATOMS: atom_id res chain seq x y z
N MET A 1 -4.83 -0.94 -15.27
CA MET A 1 -4.18 -0.45 -16.51
C MET A 1 -2.67 -0.49 -16.35
N ASN A 2 -1.94 -0.48 -17.44
CA ASN A 2 -0.48 -0.37 -17.41
C ASN A 2 -0.11 1.09 -17.73
N PHE A 3 0.76 1.68 -16.91
CA PHE A 3 1.23 3.03 -17.13
C PHE A 3 2.76 3.05 -17.11
N GLN A 4 3.37 3.20 -18.27
CA GLN A 4 4.82 3.27 -18.45
C GLN A 4 5.57 2.10 -17.77
N GLY A 5 5.01 0.90 -17.87
CA GLY A 5 5.60 -0.30 -17.28
C GLY A 5 5.14 -0.64 -15.88
N TYR A 6 4.33 0.22 -15.25
CA TYR A 6 3.77 -0.04 -13.92
C TYR A 6 2.32 -0.47 -14.01
N ASN A 7 1.95 -1.50 -13.26
CA ASN A 7 0.57 -1.95 -13.18
C ASN A 7 -0.20 -1.05 -12.21
N VAL A 8 -1.29 -0.44 -12.69
CA VAL A 8 -2.18 0.41 -11.89
C VAL A 8 -3.59 -0.16 -12.00
N PRO A 9 -4.00 -1.06 -11.08
CA PRO A 9 -5.32 -1.67 -11.15
C PRO A 9 -6.45 -0.65 -11.02
N ASP A 10 -7.50 -0.83 -11.82
CA ASP A 10 -8.61 0.13 -11.89
C ASP A 10 -9.55 0.06 -10.69
N ASP A 11 -9.54 -1.06 -9.96
CA ASP A 11 -10.44 -1.28 -8.82
C ASP A 11 -9.85 -0.88 -7.46
N LEU A 12 -8.69 -0.22 -7.47
CA LEU A 12 -8.01 0.20 -6.25
C LEU A 12 -8.07 1.70 -6.06
N ARG A 13 -7.88 2.14 -4.81
CA ARG A 13 -7.62 3.52 -4.47
C ARG A 13 -6.20 3.61 -3.92
N ASN A 14 -5.52 4.71 -4.20
CA ASN A 14 -4.09 4.85 -3.92
C ASN A 14 -3.80 6.12 -3.15
N THR A 15 -2.72 6.10 -2.34
CA THR A 15 -2.18 7.30 -1.72
C THR A 15 -1.11 7.91 -2.62
N ASN A 16 -0.73 9.15 -2.34
CA ASN A 16 0.39 9.79 -3.03
C ASN A 16 1.76 9.28 -2.54
N GLU A 17 1.77 8.44 -1.52
CA GLU A 17 2.99 7.78 -1.01
C GLU A 17 3.04 6.31 -1.45
N HIS A 18 2.17 5.90 -2.38
CA HIS A 18 2.22 4.61 -3.07
C HIS A 18 1.77 3.41 -2.25
N GLU A 19 0.74 3.61 -1.40
CA GLU A 19 -0.02 2.49 -0.83
C GLU A 19 -1.37 2.41 -1.51
N TRP A 20 -1.92 1.20 -1.59
CA TRP A 20 -3.25 0.98 -2.18
C TRP A 20 -4.23 0.43 -1.14
N SER A 21 -5.50 0.64 -1.42
CA SER A 21 -6.60 0.12 -0.62
C SER A 21 -7.65 -0.51 -1.54
N LYS A 22 -8.17 -1.67 -1.13
CA LYS A 22 -9.20 -2.39 -1.87
C LYS A 22 -10.28 -2.88 -0.91
N PRO A 23 -11.56 -2.57 -1.18
CA PRO A 23 -12.64 -3.09 -0.32
C PRO A 23 -12.68 -4.62 -0.34
N LYS A 24 -12.93 -5.22 0.83
CA LYS A 24 -13.14 -6.65 1.00
C LYS A 24 -14.17 -6.86 2.10
N GLY A 25 -15.45 -7.02 1.71
CA GLY A 25 -16.53 -7.04 2.67
C GLY A 25 -16.61 -5.71 3.41
N GLN A 26 -16.55 -5.76 4.73
CA GLN A 26 -16.56 -4.56 5.58
C GLN A 26 -15.16 -4.02 5.83
N ASP A 27 -14.13 -4.73 5.39
CA ASP A 27 -12.75 -4.36 5.59
C ASP A 27 -12.14 -3.77 4.33
N ALA A 28 -10.93 -3.22 4.47
CA ALA A 28 -10.11 -2.78 3.35
C ALA A 28 -8.78 -3.51 3.41
N VAL A 29 -8.37 -4.13 2.31
CA VAL A 29 -7.04 -4.73 2.17
C VAL A 29 -6.08 -3.61 1.76
N VAL A 30 -4.89 -3.59 2.33
CA VAL A 30 -3.90 -2.54 2.12
C VAL A 30 -2.57 -3.17 1.67
N GLY A 31 -1.92 -2.53 0.74
CA GLY A 31 -0.60 -2.94 0.28
C GLY A 31 0.15 -1.77 -0.34
N VAL A 32 1.32 -2.07 -0.93
CA VAL A 32 2.10 -1.07 -1.68
C VAL A 32 1.84 -1.26 -3.16
N THR A 33 1.95 -0.17 -3.93
CA THR A 33 1.73 -0.23 -5.38
C THR A 33 2.92 -0.87 -6.10
N ASP A 34 2.71 -1.25 -7.34
CA ASP A 34 3.76 -1.79 -8.20
C ASP A 34 4.93 -0.79 -8.34
N TYR A 35 4.61 0.50 -8.43
CA TYR A 35 5.64 1.54 -8.49
C TYR A 35 6.51 1.52 -7.23
N ALA A 36 5.90 1.47 -6.04
CA ALA A 36 6.64 1.40 -4.79
C ALA A 36 7.48 0.12 -4.72
N ALA A 37 6.89 -1.02 -5.10
CA ALA A 37 7.59 -2.31 -5.07
C ALA A 37 8.84 -2.29 -5.93
N LYS A 38 8.78 -1.67 -7.10
CA LYS A 38 9.93 -1.58 -8.01
C LYS A 38 10.97 -0.56 -7.56
N THR A 39 10.54 0.57 -7.01
CA THR A 39 11.48 1.60 -6.54
C THR A 39 12.17 1.22 -5.24
N LEU A 40 11.54 0.38 -4.41
CA LEU A 40 12.14 -0.12 -3.17
C LEU A 40 13.29 -1.10 -3.42
N ASN A 41 13.30 -1.78 -4.56
CA ASN A 41 14.20 -2.91 -4.81
C ASN A 41 13.91 -4.03 -3.81
N ASP A 42 14.87 -4.92 -3.56
CA ASP A 42 14.63 -6.12 -2.76
C ASP A 42 14.26 -5.79 -1.32
N VAL A 43 13.02 -6.09 -0.97
CA VAL A 43 12.51 -5.92 0.39
C VAL A 43 13.04 -7.07 1.24
N VAL A 44 13.64 -6.74 2.39
CA VAL A 44 14.24 -7.71 3.29
C VAL A 44 13.53 -7.80 4.63
N TYR A 45 12.76 -6.77 5.01
CA TYR A 45 12.04 -6.78 6.28
C TYR A 45 10.85 -5.83 6.24
N VAL A 46 9.74 -6.24 6.86
CA VAL A 46 8.52 -5.42 6.94
C VAL A 46 8.07 -5.38 8.39
N THR A 47 7.87 -4.17 8.93
CA THR A 47 7.32 -3.97 10.27
C THR A 47 5.89 -3.48 10.12
N LEU A 48 4.94 -4.24 10.65
CA LEU A 48 3.51 -3.95 10.56
C LEU A 48 2.92 -3.76 11.96
N PRO A 49 1.79 -3.03 12.06
CA PRO A 49 1.05 -2.96 13.31
C PRO A 49 0.47 -4.34 13.64
N LYS A 50 -0.05 -4.47 14.84
CA LYS A 50 -0.68 -5.72 15.31
C LYS A 50 -2.18 -5.66 15.12
N VAL A 51 -2.82 -6.82 15.01
CA VAL A 51 -4.29 -6.90 15.03
C VAL A 51 -4.81 -6.19 16.28
N GLY A 52 -5.80 -5.32 16.09
CA GLY A 52 -6.36 -4.49 17.16
C GLY A 52 -5.77 -3.10 17.26
N ASP A 53 -4.63 -2.85 16.62
CA ASP A 53 -4.03 -1.51 16.60
C ASP A 53 -4.87 -0.56 15.74
N LYS A 54 -4.83 0.71 16.10
CA LYS A 54 -5.49 1.77 15.35
C LYS A 54 -4.51 2.34 14.33
N VAL A 55 -5.02 2.60 13.12
CA VAL A 55 -4.27 3.31 12.07
C VAL A 55 -5.06 4.53 11.64
N THR A 56 -4.35 5.57 11.20
CA THR A 56 -4.95 6.83 10.77
C THR A 56 -4.52 7.14 9.36
N GLN A 57 -5.46 7.57 8.53
CA GLN A 57 -5.18 7.90 7.13
C GLN A 57 -3.98 8.86 7.04
N PHE A 58 -3.03 8.51 6.17
CA PHE A 58 -1.81 9.26 5.86
C PHE A 58 -0.80 9.37 7.02
N LYS A 59 -1.00 8.62 8.10
CA LYS A 59 -0.02 8.52 9.18
C LYS A 59 0.77 7.22 9.05
N SER A 60 2.01 7.24 9.53
CA SER A 60 2.85 6.05 9.49
C SER A 60 2.24 4.94 10.33
N MET A 61 2.19 3.74 9.76
CA MET A 61 1.69 2.54 10.47
C MET A 61 2.76 1.47 10.58
N GLY A 62 3.90 1.64 9.94
CA GLY A 62 4.98 0.67 9.95
C GLY A 62 6.07 1.08 8.99
N THR A 63 6.97 0.15 8.70
CA THR A 63 8.11 0.41 7.81
C THR A 63 8.33 -0.77 6.88
N VAL A 64 8.96 -0.49 5.75
CA VAL A 64 9.48 -1.51 4.84
C VAL A 64 10.97 -1.23 4.65
N GLU A 65 11.78 -2.27 4.87
CA GLU A 65 13.22 -2.17 4.74
C GLU A 65 13.68 -2.94 3.51
N SER A 66 14.41 -2.27 2.64
CA SER A 66 15.03 -2.88 1.48
C SER A 66 16.54 -2.89 1.67
N ILE A 67 17.26 -3.50 0.71
CA ILE A 67 18.72 -3.54 0.76
C ILE A 67 19.36 -2.14 0.69
N LYS A 68 18.61 -1.13 0.25
CA LYS A 68 19.17 0.22 0.09
C LYS A 68 18.60 1.27 1.06
N ALA A 69 17.45 1.03 1.67
CA ALA A 69 16.79 2.07 2.47
C ALA A 69 15.71 1.51 3.38
N VAL A 70 15.28 2.33 4.34
CA VAL A 70 14.09 2.08 5.15
C VAL A 70 13.06 3.15 4.79
N SER A 71 11.83 2.74 4.50
CA SER A 71 10.74 3.65 4.12
C SER A 71 9.56 3.48 5.05
N GLU A 72 8.87 4.59 5.35
CA GLU A 72 7.65 4.56 6.13
C GLU A 72 6.49 4.03 5.29
N LEU A 73 5.58 3.31 5.93
CA LEU A 73 4.32 2.88 5.33
C LEU A 73 3.20 3.72 5.92
N TYR A 74 2.46 4.42 5.05
CA TYR A 74 1.36 5.27 5.47
C TYR A 74 0.04 4.57 5.20
N SER A 75 -0.89 4.64 6.16
CA SER A 75 -2.17 4.00 6.00
C SER A 75 -3.07 4.78 5.03
N PRO A 76 -3.72 4.12 4.06
CA PRO A 76 -4.68 4.81 3.20
C PRO A 76 -6.02 5.06 3.87
N VAL A 77 -6.30 4.41 5.00
CA VAL A 77 -7.59 4.52 5.68
C VAL A 77 -7.41 4.62 7.19
N THR A 78 -8.42 5.17 7.86
CA THR A 78 -8.47 5.24 9.32
C THR A 78 -9.33 4.10 9.84
N GLY A 79 -8.85 3.35 10.80
CA GLY A 79 -9.61 2.24 11.37
C GLY A 79 -8.78 1.36 12.28
N THR A 80 -9.25 0.12 12.44
CA THR A 80 -8.64 -0.88 13.32
C THR A 80 -8.11 -2.04 12.47
N VAL A 81 -6.88 -2.44 12.72
CA VAL A 81 -6.27 -3.57 12.02
C VAL A 81 -6.97 -4.86 12.40
N THR A 82 -7.47 -5.61 11.41
CA THR A 82 -8.18 -6.87 11.61
C THR A 82 -7.37 -8.09 11.20
N ARG A 83 -6.41 -7.93 10.29
CA ARG A 83 -5.51 -9.00 9.86
C ARG A 83 -4.17 -8.41 9.42
N VAL A 84 -3.11 -9.19 9.58
CA VAL A 84 -1.80 -8.87 9.01
C VAL A 84 -1.33 -10.07 8.19
N ASN A 85 -0.53 -9.81 7.17
CA ASN A 85 0.00 -10.88 6.32
C ASN A 85 1.26 -11.49 6.95
N ASP A 86 1.06 -12.55 7.70
CA ASP A 86 2.14 -13.22 8.43
C ASP A 86 3.20 -13.81 7.51
N LYS A 87 2.89 -14.06 6.24
CA LYS A 87 3.87 -14.58 5.28
C LYS A 87 5.05 -13.63 5.08
N LEU A 88 4.84 -12.34 5.28
CA LEU A 88 5.89 -11.35 5.06
C LEU A 88 7.03 -11.46 6.08
N GLY A 89 6.80 -12.13 7.21
CA GLY A 89 7.85 -12.40 8.19
C GLY A 89 8.93 -13.33 7.66
N SER A 90 8.55 -14.34 6.87
CA SER A 90 9.49 -15.29 6.28
C SER A 90 9.73 -15.03 4.80
N GLN A 91 8.83 -14.35 4.10
CA GLN A 91 8.89 -14.11 2.67
C GLN A 91 8.62 -12.64 2.35
N PRO A 92 9.47 -11.70 2.83
CA PRO A 92 9.25 -10.28 2.57
C PRO A 92 9.33 -9.90 1.09
N GLU A 93 10.02 -10.72 0.28
CA GLU A 93 10.12 -10.50 -1.17
C GLU A 93 8.79 -10.61 -1.90
N LEU A 94 7.73 -11.11 -1.24
CA LEU A 94 6.40 -11.11 -1.83
C LEU A 94 5.90 -9.69 -2.11
N VAL A 95 6.35 -8.72 -1.33
CA VAL A 95 6.03 -7.30 -1.57
C VAL A 95 6.51 -6.89 -2.96
N ASN A 96 7.69 -7.34 -3.37
CA ASN A 96 8.24 -7.04 -4.69
C ASN A 96 7.56 -7.86 -5.79
N LYS A 97 7.36 -9.16 -5.54
CA LYS A 97 6.89 -10.08 -6.57
C LYS A 97 5.41 -9.97 -6.86
N SER A 98 4.60 -9.72 -5.83
CA SER A 98 3.14 -9.77 -5.95
C SER A 98 2.49 -8.71 -5.04
N PRO A 99 2.76 -7.41 -5.27
CA PRO A 99 2.29 -6.36 -4.35
C PRO A 99 0.77 -6.26 -4.25
N TYR A 100 0.03 -6.70 -5.26
CA TYR A 100 -1.43 -6.61 -5.27
C TYR A 100 -2.13 -7.91 -4.84
N THR A 101 -1.40 -8.98 -4.66
CA THR A 101 -1.94 -10.29 -4.30
C THR A 101 -1.23 -10.86 -3.08
N GLU A 102 -0.27 -11.78 -3.26
CA GLU A 102 0.41 -12.46 -2.13
C GLU A 102 1.18 -11.51 -1.21
N GLY A 103 1.59 -10.36 -1.70
CA GLY A 103 2.36 -9.37 -0.96
C GLY A 103 1.53 -8.29 -0.25
N TRP A 104 0.22 -8.52 -0.05
CA TRP A 104 -0.61 -7.59 0.69
C TRP A 104 -0.05 -7.39 2.11
N LEU A 105 -0.29 -6.21 2.71
CA LEU A 105 0.28 -5.90 4.01
C LEU A 105 -0.66 -6.25 5.16
N LEU A 106 -1.86 -5.69 5.15
CA LEU A 106 -2.80 -5.88 6.25
C LEU A 106 -4.22 -5.57 5.81
N GLU A 107 -5.20 -5.89 6.69
CA GLU A 107 -6.60 -5.52 6.50
C GLU A 107 -7.02 -4.62 7.65
N VAL A 108 -7.83 -3.62 7.34
CA VAL A 108 -8.32 -2.63 8.29
C VAL A 108 -9.84 -2.60 8.25
N ARG A 109 -10.50 -2.53 9.42
CA ARG A 109 -11.92 -2.21 9.51
C ARG A 109 -12.03 -0.68 9.53
N PRO A 110 -12.40 -0.04 8.40
CA PRO A 110 -12.44 1.43 8.36
C PRO A 110 -13.53 1.98 9.27
N SER A 111 -13.24 3.11 9.92
CA SER A 111 -14.25 3.80 10.72
C SER A 111 -15.16 4.66 9.84
N ASN A 112 -14.64 5.18 8.72
CA ASN A 112 -15.42 5.96 7.75
C ASN A 112 -14.78 5.89 6.37
N LEU A 113 -15.03 4.78 5.66
CA LEU A 113 -14.43 4.54 4.35
C LEU A 113 -14.86 5.59 3.32
N ALA A 114 -16.10 6.03 3.38
CA ALA A 114 -16.61 7.02 2.42
C ALA A 114 -15.82 8.34 2.51
N ALA A 115 -15.53 8.80 3.73
CA ALA A 115 -14.74 10.00 3.94
C ALA A 115 -13.29 9.80 3.49
N ASP A 116 -12.68 8.68 3.87
CA ASP A 116 -11.29 8.39 3.51
C ASP A 116 -11.10 8.26 1.99
N SER A 117 -12.06 7.61 1.31
CA SER A 117 -11.97 7.40 -0.14
C SER A 117 -11.90 8.70 -0.93
N LYS A 118 -12.49 9.77 -0.42
CA LYS A 118 -12.46 11.08 -1.08
C LYS A 118 -11.05 11.65 -1.15
N ASN A 119 -10.18 11.23 -0.24
CA ASN A 119 -8.80 11.71 -0.16
C ASN A 119 -7.82 10.81 -0.92
N LEU A 120 -8.32 9.72 -1.51
CA LEU A 120 -7.50 8.75 -2.22
C LEU A 120 -7.59 8.97 -3.74
N LEU A 121 -6.59 8.48 -4.44
CA LEU A 121 -6.47 8.62 -5.90
C LEU A 121 -7.00 7.35 -6.58
N ASP A 122 -7.86 7.53 -7.59
CA ASP A 122 -8.22 6.41 -8.44
C ASP A 122 -7.07 6.11 -9.41
N ALA A 123 -7.23 5.10 -10.27
CA ALA A 123 -6.17 4.69 -11.18
C ALA A 123 -5.72 5.82 -12.10
N LYS A 124 -6.66 6.62 -12.60
CA LYS A 124 -6.36 7.72 -13.51
C LYS A 124 -5.57 8.83 -12.81
N ALA A 125 -6.02 9.24 -11.63
CA ALA A 125 -5.34 10.29 -10.87
C ALA A 125 -3.96 9.83 -10.39
N TYR A 126 -3.85 8.57 -9.97
CA TYR A 126 -2.58 8.02 -9.55
C TYR A 126 -1.59 7.91 -10.71
N SER A 127 -2.07 7.51 -11.89
CA SER A 127 -1.23 7.45 -13.10
C SER A 127 -0.70 8.83 -13.48
N ALA A 128 -1.53 9.88 -13.33
CA ALA A 128 -1.08 11.25 -13.55
C ALA A 128 0.03 11.66 -12.58
N LEU A 129 -0.09 11.25 -11.32
CA LEU A 129 0.97 11.47 -10.33
C LEU A 129 2.26 10.74 -10.73
N LEU A 130 2.17 9.49 -11.14
CA LEU A 130 3.34 8.71 -11.58
C LEU A 130 4.03 9.38 -12.77
N GLY A 131 3.27 9.90 -13.72
CA GLY A 131 3.84 10.61 -14.86
C GLY A 131 4.70 11.78 -14.42
N THR A 132 4.23 12.55 -13.43
CA THR A 132 4.98 13.67 -12.86
C THR A 132 6.27 13.19 -12.20
N LEU A 133 6.22 12.11 -11.44
CA LEU A 133 7.39 11.56 -10.74
C LEU A 133 8.42 10.99 -11.71
N ILE A 134 7.96 10.31 -12.75
CA ILE A 134 8.85 9.71 -13.75
C ILE A 134 9.55 10.80 -14.55
N GLU A 135 8.86 11.88 -14.90
CA GLU A 135 9.46 12.99 -15.65
C GLU A 135 10.56 13.70 -14.86
N LYS A 136 10.50 13.68 -13.53
CA LYS A 136 11.49 14.33 -12.67
C LYS A 136 12.73 13.47 -12.38
N SER A 137 12.66 12.19 -12.69
CA SER A 137 13.75 11.26 -12.37
C SER A 137 14.84 11.13 -13.45
#